data_952a8942b66aa183b4136c702066364d
#
_entry.id   952a8942b66aa183b4136c702066364d
#
_cell.length_a   1.000
_cell.length_b   1.000
_cell.length_c   1.000
_cell.angle_alpha   90.00
_cell.angle_beta   90.00
_cell.angle_gamma   90.00
#
_symmetry.space_group_name_H-M   'P 1'
#
loop_
_entity.id
_entity.type
_entity.pdbx_description
1 polymer ?
#
loop_
_entity_poly.entity_id
_entity_poly.type
_entity_poly.pdbx_seq_one_letter_code
_entity_poly.pdbx_strand_id
1 'polypeptide(L)' 'MGKDVIIALDFDSREKTLAFLDQFTDRKPFVKIGMELFYAEGPSIVREIKARGHKIF' A
#
# COMPACT_ATOMS: atom_id res chain seq x y z
N MET A 1 2.70 22.53 -7.37
CA MET A 1 2.89 21.51 -7.61
C MET A 1 2.94 20.57 -6.65
N GLY A 2 2.25 19.79 -6.55
CA GLY A 2 2.28 18.84 -5.55
C GLY A 2 3.43 17.91 -5.73
N LYS A 3 4.03 17.52 -4.64
CA LYS A 3 4.99 16.51 -4.74
C LYS A 3 4.32 15.23 -4.43
N ASP A 4 4.67 14.21 -5.16
CA ASP A 4 4.14 12.89 -4.89
C ASP A 4 4.81 12.34 -3.64
N VAL A 5 4.01 11.85 -2.74
CA VAL A 5 4.51 11.23 -1.53
C VAL A 5 4.46 9.72 -1.73
N ILE A 6 5.57 9.07 -1.45
CA ILE A 6 5.62 7.61 -1.53
C ILE A 6 5.70 7.08 -0.11
N ILE A 7 4.72 6.28 0.25
CA ILE A 7 4.64 5.73 1.58
C ILE A 7 5.13 4.29 1.56
N ALA A 8 6.12 4.01 2.39
CA ALA A 8 6.64 2.66 2.50
C ALA A 8 5.73 1.82 3.39
N LEU A 9 5.29 0.69 2.86
CA LEU A 9 4.42 -0.20 3.61
C LEU A 9 5.26 -1.28 4.25
N ASP A 10 5.68 -1.02 5.48
CA ASP A 10 6.55 -1.92 6.21
C ASP A 10 5.79 -2.76 7.22
N PHE A 11 4.52 -2.98 6.96
CA PHE A 11 3.69 -3.78 7.84
C PHE A 11 4.00 -5.26 7.63
N ASP A 12 3.66 -6.05 8.63
CA ASP A 12 3.90 -7.48 8.56
C ASP A 12 2.64 -8.29 8.28
N SER A 13 1.52 -7.62 7.99
CA SER A 13 0.28 -8.33 7.71
C SER A 13 -0.58 -7.54 6.77
N ARG A 14 -1.46 -8.26 6.07
CA ARG A 14 -2.43 -7.66 5.18
C ARG A 14 -3.37 -6.75 5.94
N GLU A 15 -3.86 -7.22 7.08
CA GLU A 15 -4.86 -6.46 7.81
C GLU A 15 -4.35 -5.10 8.24
N LYS A 16 -3.12 -5.05 8.73
CA LYS A 16 -2.54 -3.78 9.14
C LYS A 16 -2.35 -2.86 7.96
N THR A 17 -1.89 -3.43 6.84
CA THR A 17 -1.66 -2.65 5.64
C THR A 17 -2.95 -2.04 5.11
N LEU A 18 -3.98 -2.85 4.97
CA LEU A 18 -5.23 -2.38 4.39
C LEU A 18 -5.94 -1.42 5.31
N ALA A 19 -5.87 -1.64 6.62
CA ALA A 19 -6.45 -0.72 7.57
C ALA A 19 -5.78 0.65 7.48
N PHE A 20 -4.47 0.67 7.28
CA PHE A 20 -3.76 1.92 7.11
C PHE A 20 -4.18 2.62 5.83
N LEU A 21 -4.26 1.88 4.73
CA LEU A 21 -4.61 2.46 3.44
C LEU A 21 -6.05 2.93 3.38
N ASP A 22 -6.93 2.31 4.15
CA ASP A 22 -8.33 2.70 4.15
C ASP A 22 -8.55 4.09 4.76
N GLN A 23 -7.53 4.65 5.40
CA GLN A 23 -7.62 6.00 5.92
C GLN A 23 -7.56 7.06 4.82
N PHE A 24 -7.08 6.68 3.64
CA PHE A 24 -6.97 7.61 2.52
C PHE A 24 -8.21 7.48 1.65
N THR A 25 -9.10 8.45 1.74
CA THR A 25 -10.34 8.39 0.97
C THR A 25 -10.31 9.30 -0.24
N ASP A 26 -9.73 10.49 -0.11
CA ASP A 26 -9.69 11.45 -1.21
C ASP A 26 -8.39 11.38 -1.98
N ARG A 27 -7.30 11.19 -1.29
CA ARG A 27 -6.00 11.14 -1.92
C ARG A 27 -5.46 9.73 -1.81
N LYS A 28 -4.88 9.28 -2.89
CA LYS A 28 -4.33 7.94 -2.96
C LYS A 28 -2.85 8.04 -3.25
N PRO A 29 -2.02 8.19 -2.22
CA PRO A 29 -0.58 8.33 -2.46
C PRO A 29 0.02 7.07 -3.06
N PHE A 30 1.16 7.25 -3.72
CA PHE A 30 1.94 6.12 -4.16
C PHE A 30 2.41 5.33 -2.94
N VAL A 31 2.49 4.02 -3.09
CA VAL A 31 2.99 3.19 -2.02
C VAL A 31 4.12 2.33 -2.52
N LYS A 32 4.99 1.94 -1.60
CA LYS A 32 6.09 1.04 -1.90
C LYS A 32 5.92 -0.17 -0.99
N ILE A 33 5.90 -1.35 -1.58
CA ILE A 33 5.69 -2.56 -0.80
C ILE A 33 7.03 -3.05 -0.27
N GLY A 34 7.12 -3.19 1.04
CA GLY A 34 8.31 -3.73 1.66
C GLY A 34 8.41 -5.23 1.42
N MET A 35 9.63 -5.75 1.47
CA MET A 35 9.86 -7.15 1.18
C MET A 35 9.21 -8.06 2.20
N GLU A 36 9.20 -7.64 3.46
CA GLU A 36 8.57 -8.44 4.50
C GLU A 36 7.09 -8.64 4.22
N LEU A 37 6.41 -7.57 3.85
CA LEU A 37 4.99 -7.66 3.53
C LEU A 37 4.76 -8.54 2.32
N PHE A 38 5.58 -8.36 1.29
CA PHE A 38 5.41 -9.13 0.08
C PHE A 38 5.63 -10.62 0.32
N TYR A 39 6.65 -10.96 1.09
CA TYR A 39 6.92 -12.36 1.41
C TYR A 39 5.82 -12.95 2.28
N ALA A 40 5.27 -12.16 3.19
CA ALA A 40 4.25 -12.67 4.09
C ALA A 40 2.92 -12.89 3.38
N GLU A 41 2.54 -11.96 2.49
CA GLU A 41 1.20 -11.99 1.91
C GLU A 41 1.15 -12.40 0.46
N GLY A 42 2.30 -12.38 -0.22
CA GLY A 42 2.36 -12.82 -1.61
C GLY A 42 1.79 -11.80 -2.58
N PRO A 43 1.70 -12.19 -3.85
CA PRO A 43 1.24 -11.24 -4.88
C PRO A 43 -0.17 -10.73 -4.70
N SER A 44 -0.99 -11.41 -3.91
CA SER A 44 -2.37 -10.97 -3.71
C SER A 44 -2.44 -9.60 -3.05
N ILE A 45 -1.43 -9.25 -2.23
CA ILE A 45 -1.44 -7.94 -1.58
C ILE A 45 -1.30 -6.82 -2.63
N VAL A 46 -0.59 -7.08 -3.71
CA VAL A 46 -0.43 -6.10 -4.77
C VAL A 46 -1.81 -5.80 -5.39
N ARG A 47 -2.57 -6.85 -5.67
CA ARG A 47 -3.89 -6.67 -6.26
C ARG A 47 -4.83 -5.92 -5.32
N GLU A 48 -4.76 -6.23 -4.03
CA GLU A 48 -5.61 -5.56 -3.06
C GLU A 48 -5.30 -4.06 -2.99
N ILE A 49 -4.02 -3.72 -3.01
CA ILE A 49 -3.62 -2.33 -2.93
C ILE A 49 -4.05 -1.58 -4.17
N LYS A 50 -3.89 -2.19 -5.34
CA LYS A 50 -4.31 -1.55 -6.58
C LYS A 50 -5.82 -1.39 -6.64
N ALA A 51 -6.56 -2.34 -6.09
CA ALA A 51 -8.01 -2.26 -6.08
C ALA A 51 -8.50 -1.08 -5.26
N ARG A 52 -7.68 -0.61 -4.32
CA ARG A 52 -8.02 0.56 -3.53
C ARG A 52 -7.60 1.88 -4.19
N GLY A 53 -7.05 1.80 -5.40
CA GLY A 53 -6.73 3.00 -6.15
C GLY A 53 -5.32 3.53 -5.95
N HIS A 54 -4.50 2.83 -5.20
CA HIS A 54 -3.13 3.26 -4.99
C HIS A 54 -2.24 2.79 -6.13
N LYS A 55 -1.27 3.61 -6.49
CA LYS A 55 -0.25 3.21 -7.43
C LYS A 55 0.93 2.69 -6.65
N ILE A 56 1.54 1.64 -7.16
CA ILE A 56 2.65 1.00 -6.48
C ILE A 56 3.94 1.38 -7.19
N PHE A 57 4.87 1.82 -6.41
CA PHE A 57 6.18 2.22 -6.91
C PHE A 57 7.10 1.02 -7.04
#